data_92e1d85bd955e325febef0929ff767eb
#
_entry.id   92e1d85bd955e325febef0929ff767eb
#
_cell.length_a   1.000
_cell.length_b   1.000
_cell.length_c   1.000
_cell.angle_alpha   90.00
_cell.angle_beta   90.00
_cell.angle_gamma   90.00
#
_symmetry.space_group_name_H-M   'P 1'
#
loop_
_entity.id
_entity.type
_entity.pdbx_description
1 polymer ?
#
loop_
_entity_poly.entity_id
_entity_poly.type
_entity_poly.pdbx_seq_one_letter_code
_entity_poly.pdbx_strand_id
1 'polypeptide(L)'
;MSEDKPVENPESISTKNIVDMMMGGGRSDALDTESLIKETQKRVWSSLKKGYEYDYSIDESDQFLRSHVDMKLHMIVIFVDLVGSTEMTLQLPAEKLAIIMSSFSQEMRYVIRHHEGYVLKYVGDAVIGYFVAEDSPLLTADNAINCAKTMIDVIERGINPILSEYDYPELRVKIGMDFGENTIVRYGSDQTKSHVDILGPAMSIAAKITALARPNQILIGEDVYEKLHPSMKQSFKEVEWHGTQWNYHDRETGKLYRLYSLAD
;
A
#
# COMPACT_ATOMS: atom_id res chain seq x y z
N MET A 1 60.04 14.62 10.63
CA MET A 1 59.41 13.42 11.21
C MET A 1 57.93 13.59 10.93
N SER A 2 57.49 13.00 9.85
CA SER A 2 56.09 12.97 9.38
C SER A 2 55.51 11.62 9.79
N GLU A 3 54.47 11.64 10.60
CA GLU A 3 53.73 10.43 10.99
C GLU A 3 52.71 10.08 9.90
N ASP A 4 52.94 8.94 9.29
CA ASP A 4 51.97 8.30 8.37
C ASP A 4 50.76 7.78 9.15
N LYS A 5 49.56 8.23 8.75
CA LYS A 5 48.27 7.61 9.15
C LYS A 5 48.00 6.43 8.23
N PRO A 6 47.53 5.30 8.75
CA PRO A 6 47.16 4.17 7.90
C PRO A 6 45.85 4.47 7.15
N VAL A 7 45.86 4.14 5.84
CA VAL A 7 44.71 4.14 4.94
C VAL A 7 43.83 2.95 5.33
N GLU A 8 42.61 3.22 5.78
CA GLU A 8 41.58 2.20 5.95
C GLU A 8 41.09 1.71 4.56
N ASN A 9 41.12 0.40 4.42
CA ASN A 9 40.74 -0.33 3.22
C ASN A 9 39.20 -0.41 3.15
N PRO A 10 38.53 0.06 2.07
CA PRO A 10 37.11 -0.19 1.88
C PRO A 10 36.97 -1.54 1.19
N GLU A 11 36.28 -2.49 1.80
CA GLU A 11 35.68 -3.69 1.25
C GLU A 11 35.86 -4.91 2.16
N SER A 12 34.92 -5.06 3.05
CA SER A 12 34.44 -6.38 3.41
C SER A 12 32.91 -6.31 3.53
N ILE A 13 32.23 -6.30 2.39
CA ILE A 13 30.82 -6.71 2.36
C ILE A 13 30.84 -8.16 2.82
N SER A 14 30.40 -8.38 4.05
CA SER A 14 30.39 -9.69 4.66
C SER A 14 29.54 -10.63 3.81
N THR A 15 30.15 -11.72 3.34
CA THR A 15 29.46 -12.85 2.68
C THR A 15 28.22 -13.32 3.44
N LYS A 16 28.14 -13.04 4.73
CA LYS A 16 26.98 -13.30 5.58
C LYS A 16 25.76 -12.48 5.17
N ASN A 17 25.93 -11.21 4.77
CA ASN A 17 24.82 -10.37 4.30
C ASN A 17 24.25 -10.84 2.95
N ILE A 18 25.11 -11.38 2.07
CA ILE A 18 24.64 -11.89 0.77
C ILE A 18 23.90 -13.22 0.94
N VAL A 19 24.33 -14.08 1.86
CA VAL A 19 23.65 -15.35 2.16
C VAL A 19 22.34 -15.11 2.89
N ASP A 20 22.27 -14.16 3.81
CA ASP A 20 21.04 -13.77 4.51
C ASP A 20 20.04 -13.12 3.52
N MET A 21 20.53 -12.36 2.53
CA MET A 21 19.71 -11.78 1.46
C MET A 21 19.19 -12.86 0.48
N MET A 22 19.95 -13.94 0.23
CA MET A 22 19.53 -15.04 -0.65
C MET A 22 18.64 -16.09 0.05
N MET A 23 18.75 -16.24 1.37
CA MET A 23 18.02 -17.26 2.14
C MET A 23 16.88 -16.70 3.00
N GLY A 24 16.74 -15.39 3.11
CA GLY A 24 15.92 -14.73 4.13
C GLY A 24 14.50 -14.29 3.68
N GLY A 25 14.19 -14.23 2.38
CA GLY A 25 12.94 -13.59 1.94
C GLY A 25 11.66 -14.20 2.56
N GLY A 26 11.51 -15.51 2.54
CA GLY A 26 10.24 -16.12 2.95
C GLY A 26 10.04 -16.33 4.46
N ARG A 27 11.13 -16.42 5.24
CA ARG A 27 11.07 -16.72 6.69
C ARG A 27 11.09 -15.46 7.54
N SER A 28 11.75 -14.42 7.06
CA SER A 28 11.76 -13.10 7.67
C SER A 28 10.40 -12.43 7.56
N ASP A 29 9.77 -12.47 6.38
CA ASP A 29 8.48 -11.83 6.11
C ASP A 29 7.35 -12.47 6.93
N ALA A 30 7.32 -13.79 7.07
CA ALA A 30 6.30 -14.49 7.85
C ALA A 30 6.41 -14.23 9.36
N LEU A 31 7.62 -14.18 9.90
CA LEU A 31 7.85 -13.86 11.32
C LEU A 31 7.51 -12.41 11.63
N ASP A 32 7.72 -11.52 10.67
CA ASP A 32 7.45 -10.10 10.82
C ASP A 32 5.95 -9.81 10.71
N THR A 33 5.22 -10.46 9.80
CA THR A 33 3.76 -10.36 9.69
C THR A 33 3.05 -10.82 10.97
N GLU A 34 3.48 -11.92 11.59
CA GLU A 34 2.92 -12.38 12.88
C GLU A 34 3.15 -11.38 14.03
N SER A 35 4.30 -10.74 14.05
CA SER A 35 4.60 -9.67 15.01
C SER A 35 3.69 -8.47 14.78
N LEU A 36 3.52 -8.07 13.53
CA LEU A 36 2.65 -6.96 13.13
C LEU A 36 1.18 -7.22 13.51
N ILE A 37 0.67 -8.43 13.28
CA ILE A 37 -0.68 -8.83 13.68
C ILE A 37 -0.88 -8.70 15.20
N LYS A 38 0.06 -9.18 16.03
CA LYS A 38 -0.02 -9.07 17.49
C LYS A 38 0.01 -7.61 17.96
N GLU A 39 0.82 -6.79 17.33
CA GLU A 39 0.86 -5.35 17.64
C GLU A 39 -0.43 -4.64 17.23
N THR A 40 -0.98 -4.98 16.06
CA THR A 40 -2.30 -4.52 15.61
C THR A 40 -3.38 -4.85 16.63
N GLN A 41 -3.46 -6.09 17.09
CA GLN A 41 -4.43 -6.48 18.11
C GLN A 41 -4.32 -5.63 19.37
N LYS A 42 -3.11 -5.36 19.85
CA LYS A 42 -2.87 -4.51 21.03
C LYS A 42 -3.32 -3.06 20.78
N ARG A 43 -2.99 -2.48 19.62
CA ARG A 43 -3.37 -1.10 19.28
C ARG A 43 -4.88 -0.95 19.16
N VAL A 44 -5.55 -1.84 18.41
CA VAL A 44 -7.00 -1.82 18.22
C VAL A 44 -7.72 -1.99 19.56
N TRP A 45 -7.29 -2.95 20.36
CA TRP A 45 -7.85 -3.15 21.70
C TRP A 45 -7.67 -1.93 22.63
N SER A 46 -6.49 -1.28 22.59
CA SER A 46 -6.23 -0.07 23.35
C SER A 46 -7.13 1.08 22.92
N SER A 47 -7.31 1.24 21.60
CA SER A 47 -8.15 2.28 21.02
C SER A 47 -9.63 2.14 21.40
N LEU A 48 -10.15 0.90 21.44
CA LEU A 48 -11.52 0.63 21.89
C LEU A 48 -11.74 0.95 23.36
N LYS A 49 -10.72 0.80 24.23
CA LYS A 49 -10.82 1.02 25.67
C LYS A 49 -10.52 2.43 26.14
N LYS A 50 -9.55 3.09 25.51
CA LYS A 50 -9.01 4.36 26.01
C LYS A 50 -9.39 5.56 25.14
N GLY A 51 -10.03 5.32 23.98
CA GLY A 51 -10.17 6.32 22.94
C GLY A 51 -8.89 6.44 22.11
N TYR A 52 -8.96 7.19 21.00
CA TYR A 52 -7.87 7.32 20.04
C TYR A 52 -6.84 8.35 20.47
N GLU A 53 -5.56 7.97 20.44
CA GLU A 53 -4.45 8.90 20.27
C GLU A 53 -4.13 8.93 18.76
N TYR A 54 -4.42 10.08 18.12
CA TYR A 54 -4.19 10.26 16.70
C TYR A 54 -2.72 10.57 16.43
N ASP A 55 -2.02 9.67 15.76
CA ASP A 55 -0.76 9.98 15.10
C ASP A 55 -0.95 9.85 13.58
N TYR A 56 -1.57 10.86 12.98
CA TYR A 56 -1.76 10.95 11.53
C TYR A 56 -0.68 11.79 10.86
N SER A 57 0.56 11.42 11.04
CA SER A 57 1.62 12.08 10.30
C SER A 57 1.74 11.44 8.91
N ILE A 58 1.33 12.16 7.88
CA ILE A 58 1.72 11.93 6.48
C ILE A 58 2.98 12.74 6.16
N ASP A 59 3.68 13.23 7.18
CA ASP A 59 4.78 14.18 7.04
C ASP A 59 5.89 13.65 6.13
N GLU A 60 6.20 12.36 6.19
CA GLU A 60 7.21 11.77 5.32
C GLU A 60 6.80 11.80 3.85
N SER A 61 5.53 11.47 3.56
CA SER A 61 4.98 11.57 2.20
C SER A 61 4.95 13.02 1.73
N ASP A 62 4.49 13.95 2.58
CA ASP A 62 4.45 15.37 2.25
C ASP A 62 5.86 15.93 2.00
N GLN A 63 6.84 15.57 2.81
CA GLN A 63 8.24 15.96 2.62
C GLN A 63 8.82 15.39 1.32
N PHE A 64 8.57 14.12 1.04
CA PHE A 64 9.00 13.48 -0.19
C PHE A 64 8.39 14.19 -1.41
N LEU A 65 7.08 14.39 -1.43
CA LEU A 65 6.39 15.04 -2.54
C LEU A 65 6.86 16.49 -2.74
N ARG A 66 7.06 17.26 -1.65
CA ARG A 66 7.56 18.65 -1.74
C ARG A 66 8.95 18.74 -2.34
N SER A 67 9.81 17.77 -2.07
CA SER A 67 11.16 17.74 -2.64
C SER A 67 11.18 17.34 -4.12
N HIS A 68 10.09 16.79 -4.65
CA HIS A 68 9.98 16.28 -6.03
C HIS A 68 8.90 17.01 -6.86
N VAL A 69 8.45 18.18 -6.44
CA VAL A 69 7.47 18.98 -7.20
C VAL A 69 7.95 19.21 -8.63
N ASP A 70 7.04 19.09 -9.59
CA ASP A 70 7.28 19.18 -11.05
C ASP A 70 8.11 18.03 -11.63
N MET A 71 8.48 17.03 -10.83
CA MET A 71 9.15 15.82 -11.32
C MET A 71 8.13 14.78 -11.76
N LYS A 72 8.56 13.95 -12.70
CA LYS A 72 7.84 12.74 -13.14
C LYS A 72 8.56 11.53 -12.56
N LEU A 73 7.83 10.71 -11.83
CA LEU A 73 8.36 9.51 -11.20
C LEU A 73 7.52 8.29 -11.60
N HIS A 74 8.20 7.17 -11.81
CA HIS A 74 7.52 5.89 -11.92
C HIS A 74 7.16 5.39 -10.52
N MET A 75 5.91 5.02 -10.34
CA MET A 75 5.42 4.52 -9.07
C MET A 75 4.27 3.54 -9.23
N ILE A 76 4.12 2.67 -8.25
CA ILE A 76 2.91 1.88 -8.07
C ILE A 76 2.00 2.67 -7.14
N VAL A 77 0.77 2.87 -7.56
CA VAL A 77 -0.29 3.46 -6.75
C VAL A 77 -1.19 2.34 -6.23
N ILE A 78 -1.48 2.36 -4.95
CA ILE A 78 -2.38 1.43 -4.27
C ILE A 78 -3.59 2.19 -3.72
N PHE A 79 -4.77 1.68 -4.00
CA PHE A 79 -6.02 2.09 -3.35
C PHE A 79 -6.54 0.93 -2.51
N VAL A 80 -6.88 1.22 -1.28
CA VAL A 80 -7.47 0.29 -0.32
C VAL A 80 -8.81 0.86 0.14
N ASP A 81 -9.89 0.23 -0.25
CA ASP A 81 -11.26 0.71 -0.03
C ASP A 81 -12.02 -0.24 0.90
N LEU A 82 -12.72 0.32 1.89
CA LEU A 82 -13.43 -0.47 2.88
C LEU A 82 -14.81 -0.89 2.36
N VAL A 83 -15.07 -2.19 2.40
CA VAL A 83 -16.35 -2.75 1.93
C VAL A 83 -17.48 -2.42 2.88
N GLY A 84 -18.58 -1.86 2.35
CA GLY A 84 -19.79 -1.61 3.12
C GLY A 84 -19.72 -0.40 4.06
N SER A 85 -18.74 0.48 3.89
CA SER A 85 -18.57 1.69 4.70
C SER A 85 -19.80 2.61 4.71
N THR A 86 -20.46 2.77 3.56
CA THR A 86 -21.72 3.54 3.45
C THR A 86 -22.81 2.95 4.34
N GLU A 87 -22.96 1.63 4.36
CA GLU A 87 -23.95 0.95 5.21
C GLU A 87 -23.58 1.11 6.68
N MET A 88 -22.30 0.94 7.04
CA MET A 88 -21.83 1.20 8.41
C MET A 88 -22.11 2.63 8.86
N THR A 89 -21.93 3.61 7.96
CA THR A 89 -22.21 5.03 8.25
C THR A 89 -23.70 5.28 8.55
N LEU A 90 -24.59 4.53 7.92
CA LEU A 90 -26.03 4.67 8.12
C LEU A 90 -26.53 3.91 9.36
N GLN A 91 -25.85 2.86 9.79
CA GLN A 91 -26.33 1.95 10.84
C GLN A 91 -25.62 2.14 12.19
N LEU A 92 -24.36 2.60 12.18
CA LEU A 92 -23.57 2.71 13.40
C LEU A 92 -23.62 4.13 14.02
N PRO A 93 -23.58 4.23 15.35
CA PRO A 93 -23.32 5.50 16.02
C PRO A 93 -21.99 6.12 15.56
N ALA A 94 -21.94 7.46 15.48
CA ALA A 94 -20.77 8.19 14.98
C ALA A 94 -19.47 7.85 15.72
N GLU A 95 -19.55 7.65 17.04
CA GLU A 95 -18.40 7.29 17.88
C GLU A 95 -17.84 5.90 17.49
N LYS A 96 -18.73 4.92 17.25
CA LYS A 96 -18.34 3.58 16.81
C LYS A 96 -17.69 3.62 15.44
N LEU A 97 -18.33 4.33 14.52
CA LEU A 97 -17.81 4.51 13.17
C LEU A 97 -16.41 5.16 13.18
N ALA A 98 -16.23 6.22 13.98
CA ALA A 98 -14.94 6.90 14.12
C ALA A 98 -13.84 5.96 14.61
N ILE A 99 -14.13 5.11 15.59
CA ILE A 99 -13.17 4.12 16.09
C ILE A 99 -12.77 3.12 14.99
N ILE A 100 -13.75 2.58 14.27
CA ILE A 100 -13.50 1.63 13.17
C ILE A 100 -12.63 2.27 12.09
N MET A 101 -13.03 3.46 11.59
CA MET A 101 -12.33 4.16 10.52
C MET A 101 -10.91 4.54 10.92
N SER A 102 -10.73 4.99 12.15
CA SER A 102 -9.42 5.35 12.67
C SER A 102 -8.52 4.13 12.84
N SER A 103 -9.04 3.02 13.40
CA SER A 103 -8.29 1.77 13.52
C SER A 103 -7.83 1.27 12.16
N PHE A 104 -8.76 1.19 11.21
CA PHE A 104 -8.49 0.77 9.85
C PHE A 104 -7.40 1.64 9.19
N SER A 105 -7.59 2.96 9.17
CA SER A 105 -6.66 3.88 8.52
C SER A 105 -5.26 3.82 9.12
N GLN A 106 -5.17 3.72 10.45
CA GLN A 106 -3.90 3.64 11.16
C GLN A 106 -3.16 2.33 10.84
N GLU A 107 -3.85 1.19 10.88
CA GLU A 107 -3.21 -0.09 10.59
C GLU A 107 -2.79 -0.20 9.13
N MET A 108 -3.60 0.29 8.18
CA MET A 108 -3.20 0.33 6.76
C MET A 108 -1.96 1.20 6.54
N ARG A 109 -1.85 2.34 7.24
CA ARG A 109 -0.65 3.17 7.21
C ARG A 109 0.58 2.40 7.72
N TYR A 110 0.47 1.71 8.85
CA TYR A 110 1.59 0.92 9.37
C TYR A 110 2.05 -0.15 8.38
N VAL A 111 1.12 -0.84 7.74
CA VAL A 111 1.43 -1.86 6.73
C VAL A 111 2.11 -1.23 5.51
N ILE A 112 1.60 -0.12 4.97
CA ILE A 112 2.22 0.57 3.84
C ILE A 112 3.66 0.96 4.15
N ARG A 113 3.90 1.55 5.32
CA ARG A 113 5.26 1.96 5.74
C ARG A 113 6.18 0.78 5.98
N HIS A 114 5.67 -0.30 6.56
CA HIS A 114 6.42 -1.53 6.79
C HIS A 114 6.98 -2.12 5.49
N HIS A 115 6.25 -1.95 4.39
CA HIS A 115 6.65 -2.35 3.05
C HIS A 115 7.28 -1.22 2.21
N GLU A 116 7.86 -0.20 2.86
CA GLU A 116 8.59 0.90 2.21
C GLU A 116 7.72 1.78 1.29
N GLY A 117 6.41 1.78 1.49
CA GLY A 117 5.47 2.66 0.80
C GLY A 117 5.19 3.94 1.58
N TYR A 118 4.56 4.87 0.91
CA TYR A 118 4.08 6.14 1.45
C TYR A 118 2.56 6.20 1.42
N VAL A 119 1.95 6.76 2.46
CA VAL A 119 0.53 7.11 2.42
C VAL A 119 0.40 8.49 1.79
N LEU A 120 -0.34 8.56 0.68
CA LEU A 120 -0.60 9.82 -0.01
C LEU A 120 -1.68 10.62 0.72
N LYS A 121 -2.83 9.99 0.94
CA LYS A 121 -4.01 10.62 1.58
C LYS A 121 -5.08 9.61 1.96
N TYR A 122 -5.99 10.08 2.79
CA TYR A 122 -7.23 9.38 3.12
C TYR A 122 -8.40 10.07 2.40
N VAL A 123 -9.27 9.31 1.75
CA VAL A 123 -10.43 9.83 1.04
C VAL A 123 -11.67 9.05 1.49
N GLY A 124 -12.41 9.62 2.43
CA GLY A 124 -13.53 8.92 3.07
C GLY A 124 -13.03 7.70 3.84
N ASP A 125 -13.38 6.53 3.36
CA ASP A 125 -13.01 5.21 3.88
C ASP A 125 -11.86 4.56 3.09
N ALA A 126 -11.34 5.23 2.08
CA ALA A 126 -10.23 4.75 1.29
C ALA A 126 -8.87 5.28 1.80
N VAL A 127 -7.87 4.40 1.80
CA VAL A 127 -6.47 4.74 2.01
C VAL A 127 -5.76 4.65 0.67
N ILE A 128 -5.09 5.75 0.27
CA ILE A 128 -4.32 5.82 -0.96
C ILE A 128 -2.85 5.89 -0.61
N GLY A 129 -2.08 4.95 -1.14
CA GLY A 129 -0.64 4.89 -0.97
C GLY A 129 0.10 4.82 -2.29
N TYR A 130 1.42 4.94 -2.25
CA TYR A 130 2.29 4.78 -3.41
C TYR A 130 3.65 4.22 -3.01
N PHE A 131 4.29 3.58 -3.98
CA PHE A 131 5.64 3.01 -3.89
C PHE A 131 6.46 3.56 -5.05
N VAL A 132 7.57 4.21 -4.75
CA VAL A 132 8.47 4.79 -5.78
C VAL A 132 9.33 3.70 -6.39
N ALA A 133 9.37 3.61 -7.72
CA ALA A 133 9.96 2.49 -8.45
C ALA A 133 11.15 2.91 -9.33
N GLU A 134 12.01 3.83 -8.84
CA GLU A 134 13.13 4.33 -9.62
C GLU A 134 14.29 3.34 -9.66
N ASP A 135 14.66 2.76 -8.52
CA ASP A 135 15.86 1.90 -8.43
C ASP A 135 15.60 0.47 -8.92
N SER A 136 14.47 -0.12 -8.54
CA SER A 136 14.12 -1.50 -8.90
C SER A 136 12.61 -1.68 -9.01
N PRO A 137 12.01 -1.50 -10.20
CA PRO A 137 10.57 -1.70 -10.39
C PRO A 137 10.09 -3.10 -9.99
N LEU A 138 10.93 -4.12 -10.16
CA LEU A 138 10.61 -5.49 -9.78
C LEU A 138 10.46 -5.63 -8.26
N LEU A 139 11.45 -5.16 -7.50
CA LEU A 139 11.41 -5.23 -6.03
C LEU A 139 10.24 -4.39 -5.48
N THR A 140 10.02 -3.20 -6.05
CA THR A 140 8.91 -2.33 -5.68
C THR A 140 7.56 -2.99 -5.93
N ALA A 141 7.42 -3.71 -7.06
CA ALA A 141 6.18 -4.42 -7.37
C ALA A 141 5.92 -5.58 -6.39
N ASP A 142 6.94 -6.37 -6.09
CA ASP A 142 6.84 -7.46 -5.11
C ASP A 142 6.51 -6.93 -3.71
N ASN A 143 7.14 -5.82 -3.27
CA ASN A 143 6.84 -5.15 -2.01
C ASN A 143 5.39 -4.65 -1.95
N ALA A 144 4.88 -4.03 -3.02
CA ALA A 144 3.50 -3.56 -3.08
C ALA A 144 2.49 -4.72 -2.99
N ILE A 145 2.76 -5.86 -3.64
CA ILE A 145 1.91 -7.05 -3.52
C ILE A 145 1.97 -7.65 -2.12
N ASN A 146 3.16 -7.75 -1.51
CA ASN A 146 3.31 -8.24 -0.15
C ASN A 146 2.61 -7.30 0.85
N CYS A 147 2.67 -5.98 0.63
CA CYS A 147 1.91 -5.00 1.38
C CYS A 147 0.40 -5.31 1.34
N ALA A 148 -0.16 -5.52 0.15
CA ALA A 148 -1.58 -5.82 -0.02
C ALA A 148 -2.00 -7.14 0.65
N LYS A 149 -1.18 -8.18 0.58
CA LYS A 149 -1.41 -9.44 1.31
C LYS A 149 -1.41 -9.22 2.82
N THR A 150 -0.39 -8.52 3.33
CA THR A 150 -0.28 -8.18 4.76
C THR A 150 -1.46 -7.35 5.24
N MET A 151 -2.00 -6.45 4.41
CA MET A 151 -3.22 -5.67 4.76
C MET A 151 -4.41 -6.58 5.02
N ILE A 152 -4.64 -7.58 4.16
CA ILE A 152 -5.73 -8.55 4.34
C ILE A 152 -5.50 -9.36 5.63
N ASP A 153 -4.30 -9.89 5.84
CA ASP A 153 -3.94 -10.64 7.06
C ASP A 153 -4.13 -9.80 8.33
N VAL A 154 -3.72 -8.54 8.32
CA VAL A 154 -3.88 -7.61 9.44
C VAL A 154 -5.36 -7.34 9.72
N ILE A 155 -6.19 -7.21 8.70
CA ILE A 155 -7.63 -7.04 8.87
C ILE A 155 -8.25 -8.32 9.43
N GLU A 156 -8.03 -9.46 8.82
CA GLU A 156 -8.68 -10.73 9.17
C GLU A 156 -8.22 -11.28 10.52
N ARG A 157 -6.92 -11.20 10.81
CA ARG A 157 -6.30 -11.81 11.98
C ARG A 157 -5.95 -10.80 13.08
N GLY A 158 -5.82 -9.51 12.73
CA GLY A 158 -5.47 -8.44 13.67
C GLY A 158 -6.69 -7.64 14.12
N ILE A 159 -7.42 -7.04 13.20
CA ILE A 159 -8.52 -6.11 13.51
C ILE A 159 -9.82 -6.86 13.83
N ASN A 160 -10.28 -7.73 12.93
CA ASN A 160 -11.59 -8.37 13.05
C ASN A 160 -11.80 -9.17 14.33
N PRO A 161 -10.84 -9.96 14.86
CA PRO A 161 -11.02 -10.66 16.10
C PRO A 161 -11.32 -9.72 17.28
N ILE A 162 -10.67 -8.55 17.32
CA ILE A 162 -10.88 -7.57 18.37
C ILE A 162 -12.22 -6.84 18.19
N LEU A 163 -12.59 -6.49 16.97
CA LEU A 163 -13.89 -5.87 16.67
C LEU A 163 -15.06 -6.79 17.06
N SER A 164 -14.94 -8.09 16.77
CA SER A 164 -15.95 -9.10 17.08
C SER A 164 -16.19 -9.23 18.59
N GLU A 165 -15.16 -9.07 19.44
CA GLU A 165 -15.33 -9.07 20.91
C GLU A 165 -16.23 -7.93 21.44
N TYR A 166 -16.43 -6.89 20.64
CA TYR A 166 -17.20 -5.68 21.01
C TYR A 166 -18.47 -5.50 20.17
N ASP A 167 -18.92 -6.55 19.49
CA ASP A 167 -20.10 -6.52 18.61
C ASP A 167 -20.00 -5.47 17.48
N TYR A 168 -18.79 -5.26 16.94
CA TYR A 168 -18.57 -4.44 15.76
C TYR A 168 -18.56 -5.32 14.48
N PRO A 169 -18.93 -4.76 13.32
CA PRO A 169 -18.90 -5.50 12.06
C PRO A 169 -17.48 -5.89 11.66
N GLU A 170 -17.35 -7.04 11.00
CA GLU A 170 -16.11 -7.45 10.34
C GLU A 170 -15.79 -6.53 9.19
N LEU A 171 -14.52 -6.17 9.07
CA LEU A 171 -13.99 -5.37 7.97
C LEU A 171 -13.51 -6.28 6.84
N ARG A 172 -13.76 -5.84 5.62
CA ARG A 172 -13.22 -6.40 4.38
C ARG A 172 -12.80 -5.26 3.49
N VAL A 173 -11.81 -5.47 2.65
CA VAL A 173 -11.27 -4.42 1.77
C VAL A 173 -11.27 -4.85 0.31
N LYS A 174 -11.25 -3.87 -0.57
CA LYS A 174 -10.92 -4.01 -1.98
C LYS A 174 -9.59 -3.35 -2.22
N ILE A 175 -8.68 -4.03 -2.87
CA ILE A 175 -7.35 -3.48 -3.14
C ILE A 175 -7.13 -3.46 -4.65
N GLY A 176 -6.81 -2.27 -5.17
CA GLY A 176 -6.47 -2.07 -6.56
C GLY A 176 -5.13 -1.37 -6.72
N MET A 177 -4.32 -1.82 -7.67
CA MET A 177 -3.02 -1.23 -7.95
C MET A 177 -2.78 -1.04 -9.43
N ASP A 178 -2.07 0.05 -9.75
CA ASP A 178 -1.54 0.26 -11.08
C ASP A 178 -0.16 0.91 -11.04
N PHE A 179 0.64 0.71 -12.09
CA PHE A 179 1.99 1.24 -12.24
C PHE A 179 2.04 2.23 -13.39
N GLY A 180 2.80 3.29 -13.24
CA GLY A 180 3.05 4.23 -14.34
C GLY A 180 3.83 5.46 -13.93
N GLU A 181 4.15 6.27 -14.93
CA GLU A 181 4.73 7.60 -14.73
C GLU A 181 3.65 8.55 -14.23
N ASN A 182 3.91 9.20 -13.10
CA ASN A 182 3.04 10.22 -12.52
C ASN A 182 3.83 11.48 -12.22
N THR A 183 3.17 12.62 -12.31
CA THR A 183 3.76 13.94 -12.02
C THR A 183 3.39 14.37 -10.61
N ILE A 184 4.37 14.85 -9.86
CA ILE A 184 4.12 15.46 -8.56
C ILE A 184 3.79 16.93 -8.78
N VAL A 185 2.62 17.35 -8.29
CA VAL A 185 2.07 18.69 -8.52
C VAL A 185 1.88 19.43 -7.20
N ARG A 186 2.00 20.75 -7.26
CA ARG A 186 1.71 21.64 -6.15
C ARG A 186 0.58 22.59 -6.53
N TYR A 187 -0.46 22.63 -5.72
CA TYR A 187 -1.59 23.53 -5.89
C TYR A 187 -1.40 24.81 -5.07
N GLY A 188 -0.84 25.84 -5.69
CA GLY A 188 -0.58 27.14 -5.08
C GLY A 188 0.88 27.59 -5.15
N SER A 189 1.14 28.85 -4.82
CA SER A 189 2.47 29.47 -4.92
C SER A 189 3.33 29.34 -3.66
N ASP A 190 2.71 29.07 -2.52
CA ASP A 190 3.43 28.90 -1.25
C ASP A 190 4.12 27.53 -1.22
N GLN A 191 5.44 27.53 -1.10
CA GLN A 191 6.25 26.30 -1.16
C GLN A 191 6.03 25.37 0.04
N THR A 192 5.62 25.93 1.17
CA THR A 192 5.53 25.20 2.44
C THR A 192 4.11 24.82 2.81
N LYS A 193 3.12 25.63 2.43
CA LYS A 193 1.71 25.46 2.85
C LYS A 193 0.79 24.96 1.76
N SER A 194 1.18 25.11 0.48
CA SER A 194 0.36 24.64 -0.63
C SER A 194 0.24 23.12 -0.62
N HIS A 195 -0.92 22.63 -1.01
CA HIS A 195 -1.17 21.19 -1.14
C HIS A 195 -0.30 20.58 -2.25
N VAL A 196 0.31 19.45 -1.97
CA VAL A 196 1.04 18.62 -2.95
C VAL A 196 0.29 17.33 -3.19
N ASP A 197 0.30 16.84 -4.43
CA ASP A 197 -0.42 15.65 -4.83
C ASP A 197 0.28 14.95 -6.00
N ILE A 198 -0.18 13.75 -6.31
CA ILE A 198 0.28 12.95 -7.44
C ILE A 198 -0.79 13.00 -8.53
N LEU A 199 -0.39 13.32 -9.76
CA LEU A 199 -1.26 13.38 -10.92
C LEU A 199 -0.72 12.49 -12.04
N GLY A 200 -1.52 11.53 -12.48
CA GLY A 200 -1.14 10.67 -13.60
C GLY A 200 -2.12 9.54 -13.89
N PRO A 201 -1.87 8.78 -14.97
CA PRO A 201 -2.75 7.69 -15.37
C PRO A 201 -2.90 6.62 -14.30
N ALA A 202 -1.81 6.21 -13.65
CA ALA A 202 -1.82 5.13 -12.66
C ALA A 202 -2.75 5.45 -11.48
N MET A 203 -2.84 6.71 -11.04
CA MET A 203 -3.80 7.13 -10.01
C MET A 203 -5.25 6.84 -10.43
N SER A 204 -5.61 7.21 -11.66
CA SER A 204 -6.99 7.05 -12.16
C SER A 204 -7.33 5.59 -12.45
N ILE A 205 -6.36 4.83 -12.95
CA ILE A 205 -6.53 3.41 -13.28
C ILE A 205 -6.64 2.59 -12.01
N ALA A 206 -5.74 2.78 -11.03
CA ALA A 206 -5.79 2.08 -9.74
C ALA A 206 -7.13 2.28 -9.03
N ALA A 207 -7.68 3.51 -9.02
CA ALA A 207 -8.99 3.79 -8.44
C ALA A 207 -10.12 3.00 -9.14
N LYS A 208 -10.09 2.93 -10.48
CA LYS A 208 -11.07 2.15 -11.25
C LYS A 208 -10.92 0.65 -11.02
N ILE A 209 -9.69 0.15 -10.94
CA ILE A 209 -9.38 -1.26 -10.62
C ILE A 209 -9.97 -1.61 -9.25
N THR A 210 -9.76 -0.76 -8.24
CA THR A 210 -10.30 -0.98 -6.88
C THR A 210 -11.82 -1.09 -6.88
N ALA A 211 -12.50 -0.24 -7.65
CA ALA A 211 -13.95 -0.28 -7.74
C ALA A 211 -14.49 -1.61 -8.30
N LEU A 212 -13.69 -2.32 -9.11
CA LEU A 212 -14.05 -3.62 -9.69
C LEU A 212 -13.69 -4.81 -8.79
N ALA A 213 -12.81 -4.63 -7.83
CA ALA A 213 -12.38 -5.70 -6.94
C ALA A 213 -13.55 -6.20 -6.06
N ARG A 214 -13.50 -7.49 -5.72
CA ARG A 214 -14.39 -8.12 -4.75
C ARG A 214 -13.88 -7.89 -3.33
N PRO A 215 -14.70 -8.13 -2.30
CA PRO A 215 -14.21 -8.11 -0.91
C PRO A 215 -13.00 -9.03 -0.72
N ASN A 216 -11.97 -8.52 -0.08
CA ASN A 216 -10.67 -9.15 0.18
C ASN A 216 -9.91 -9.60 -1.10
N GLN A 217 -10.23 -9.00 -2.25
CA GLN A 217 -9.52 -9.26 -3.50
C GLN A 217 -8.44 -8.21 -3.75
N ILE A 218 -7.27 -8.71 -4.19
CA ILE A 218 -6.18 -7.91 -4.74
C ILE A 218 -6.28 -7.98 -6.26
N LEU A 219 -6.52 -6.83 -6.89
CA LEU A 219 -6.64 -6.69 -8.33
C LEU A 219 -5.58 -5.71 -8.83
N ILE A 220 -4.83 -6.08 -9.86
CA ILE A 220 -3.72 -5.28 -10.39
C ILE A 220 -3.84 -5.07 -11.89
N GLY A 221 -3.32 -3.94 -12.37
CA GLY A 221 -3.17 -3.66 -13.78
C GLY A 221 -2.02 -4.44 -14.43
N GLU A 222 -2.07 -4.56 -15.75
CA GLU A 222 -1.04 -5.22 -16.57
C GLU A 222 0.35 -4.68 -16.29
N ASP A 223 0.50 -3.37 -16.13
CA ASP A 223 1.79 -2.73 -15.91
C ASP A 223 2.44 -3.12 -14.58
N VAL A 224 1.64 -3.35 -13.51
CA VAL A 224 2.13 -3.94 -12.25
C VAL A 224 2.52 -5.39 -12.48
N TYR A 225 1.63 -6.19 -13.13
CA TYR A 225 1.88 -7.60 -13.36
C TYR A 225 3.19 -7.83 -14.14
N GLU A 226 3.49 -7.00 -15.13
CA GLU A 226 4.73 -7.11 -15.90
C GLU A 226 5.99 -6.88 -15.07
N LYS A 227 5.92 -6.07 -14.02
CA LYS A 227 7.05 -5.78 -13.11
C LYS A 227 7.26 -6.86 -12.04
N LEU A 228 6.31 -7.77 -11.80
CA LEU A 228 6.44 -8.81 -10.78
C LEU A 228 7.55 -9.82 -11.11
N HIS A 229 8.16 -10.32 -10.05
CA HIS A 229 9.06 -11.47 -10.17
C HIS A 229 8.32 -12.70 -10.75
N PRO A 230 8.98 -13.53 -11.58
CA PRO A 230 8.32 -14.68 -12.21
C PRO A 230 7.60 -15.63 -11.25
N SER A 231 8.13 -15.83 -10.04
CA SER A 231 7.47 -16.64 -9.01
C SER A 231 6.18 -16.00 -8.49
N MET A 232 6.16 -14.66 -8.35
CA MET A 232 4.96 -13.93 -7.92
C MET A 232 3.88 -13.94 -9.01
N LYS A 233 4.28 -13.82 -10.28
CA LYS A 233 3.35 -13.89 -11.44
C LYS A 233 2.52 -15.18 -11.44
N GLN A 234 3.09 -16.31 -11.00
CA GLN A 234 2.39 -17.60 -10.95
C GLN A 234 1.20 -17.60 -9.99
N SER A 235 1.18 -16.70 -9.01
CA SER A 235 0.07 -16.53 -8.07
C SER A 235 -1.07 -15.67 -8.62
N PHE A 236 -0.92 -15.09 -9.81
CA PHE A 236 -1.93 -14.23 -10.41
C PHE A 236 -2.58 -14.90 -11.61
N LYS A 237 -3.87 -14.65 -11.80
CA LYS A 237 -4.65 -15.07 -12.97
C LYS A 237 -5.24 -13.84 -13.65
N GLU A 238 -5.20 -13.82 -14.98
CA GLU A 238 -5.90 -12.82 -15.77
C GLU A 238 -7.40 -12.90 -15.52
N VAL A 239 -8.03 -11.74 -15.35
CA VAL A 239 -9.49 -11.65 -15.14
C VAL A 239 -10.15 -11.44 -16.48
N GLU A 240 -11.04 -12.34 -16.85
CA GLU A 240 -11.88 -12.20 -18.03
C GLU A 240 -13.06 -11.27 -17.71
N TRP A 241 -13.23 -10.23 -18.51
CA TRP A 241 -14.32 -9.27 -18.39
C TRP A 241 -15.39 -9.53 -19.43
N HIS A 242 -16.63 -9.71 -18.97
CA HIS A 242 -17.80 -9.83 -19.82
C HIS A 242 -18.63 -8.56 -19.75
N GLY A 243 -18.79 -7.86 -20.89
CA GLY A 243 -19.60 -6.66 -20.99
C GLY A 243 -18.84 -5.34 -20.82
N THR A 244 -19.52 -4.29 -20.34
CA THR A 244 -19.02 -2.90 -20.32
C THR A 244 -18.39 -2.47 -18.99
N GLN A 245 -18.16 -3.38 -18.05
CA GLN A 245 -17.63 -3.02 -16.72
C GLN A 245 -16.20 -2.50 -16.78
N TRP A 246 -15.38 -3.07 -17.68
CA TRP A 246 -14.03 -2.64 -17.93
C TRP A 246 -13.82 -2.41 -19.41
N ASN A 247 -13.49 -1.18 -19.79
CA ASN A 247 -13.31 -0.75 -21.17
C ASN A 247 -12.11 0.18 -21.37
N TYR A 248 -11.16 0.18 -20.43
CA TYR A 248 -9.92 0.94 -20.58
C TYR A 248 -9.02 0.23 -21.60
N HIS A 249 -8.55 0.99 -22.59
CA HIS A 249 -7.64 0.51 -23.61
C HIS A 249 -6.29 1.18 -23.39
N ASP A 250 -5.25 0.38 -23.48
CA ASP A 250 -3.88 0.87 -23.48
C ASP A 250 -3.67 1.86 -24.63
N ARG A 251 -3.01 2.98 -24.35
CA ARG A 251 -2.89 4.08 -25.32
C ARG A 251 -1.93 3.79 -26.45
N GLU A 252 -0.93 2.94 -26.23
CA GLU A 252 0.10 2.62 -27.22
C GLU A 252 -0.35 1.49 -28.12
N THR A 253 -0.95 0.46 -27.56
CA THR A 253 -1.34 -0.75 -28.30
C THR A 253 -2.78 -0.70 -28.79
N GLY A 254 -3.64 0.13 -28.21
CA GLY A 254 -5.09 0.18 -28.49
C GLY A 254 -5.85 -1.05 -28.04
N LYS A 255 -5.19 -1.99 -27.33
CA LYS A 255 -5.82 -3.22 -26.80
C LYS A 255 -6.48 -2.95 -25.45
N LEU A 256 -7.46 -3.79 -25.11
CA LEU A 256 -8.05 -3.77 -23.77
C LEU A 256 -6.94 -4.02 -22.74
N TYR A 257 -6.80 -3.12 -21.78
CA TYR A 257 -5.83 -3.21 -20.71
C TYR A 257 -6.17 -4.36 -19.77
N ARG A 258 -5.26 -5.30 -19.58
CA ARG A 258 -5.51 -6.53 -18.84
C ARG A 258 -5.43 -6.29 -17.33
N LEU A 259 -6.28 -6.98 -16.61
CA LEU A 259 -6.26 -6.98 -15.15
C LEU A 259 -5.99 -8.39 -14.64
N TYR A 260 -5.29 -8.47 -13.52
CA TYR A 260 -4.89 -9.72 -12.90
C TYR A 260 -5.34 -9.76 -11.44
N SER A 261 -5.86 -10.88 -11.01
CA SER A 261 -6.25 -11.13 -9.61
C SER A 261 -5.28 -12.11 -8.98
N LEU A 262 -4.90 -11.84 -7.73
CA LEU A 262 -4.24 -12.86 -6.91
C LEU A 262 -5.18 -14.08 -6.82
N ALA A 263 -4.63 -15.28 -7.07
CA ALA A 263 -5.38 -16.52 -6.91
C ALA A 263 -5.61 -16.79 -5.42
N ASP A 264 -6.83 -17.25 -5.11
CA ASP A 264 -7.23 -17.71 -3.77
C ASP A 264 -6.37 -18.88 -3.28
#